data_35fb474e5a1aa592f19b33103e7e85ff
#
_entry.id   35fb474e5a1aa592f19b33103e7e85ff
#
_cell.length_a   1.000
_cell.length_b   1.000
_cell.length_c   1.000
_cell.angle_alpha   90.00
_cell.angle_beta   90.00
_cell.angle_gamma   90.00
#
_symmetry.space_group_name_H-M   'P 1'
#
loop_
_entity.id
_entity.type
_entity.pdbx_description
1 polymer ?
#
loop_
_entity_poly.entity_id
_entity_poly.type
_entity_poly.pdbx_seq_one_letter_code
_entity_poly.pdbx_strand_id
1 'polypeptide(L)'
;MQEPDKNSFFKSIEGTRLIPVTLKIVVVFAAFILVSNFTTNYINMVFTRTYMVTMMRQLLAKDLKDVYVFCNNQYEIYNYTQDLKGSIENIEKKGLNDFTKTKSTLLGVKPDGSFLFQASRLKRADSFADKKTLARLNEGMGKNVQEGVLEFRFNNEDYFGIYKYSPKWGAFIIRAEEKDEFNEDSRRVFRNVSIIILLLTVICGVVGVYV
;
A
#
# COMPACT_ATOMS: atom_id res chain seq x y z
N MET A 1 21.66 40.37 -54.29
CA MET A 1 21.00 40.84 -53.09
C MET A 1 20.24 39.68 -52.55
N GLN A 2 20.79 38.96 -51.52
CA GLN A 2 20.12 37.84 -50.87
C GLN A 2 19.22 38.42 -49.75
N GLU A 3 17.93 38.11 -49.80
CA GLU A 3 16.99 38.39 -48.71
C GLU A 3 17.46 37.69 -47.43
N PRO A 4 17.41 38.36 -46.27
CA PRO A 4 17.75 37.73 -45.02
C PRO A 4 16.64 36.76 -44.61
N ASP A 5 17.03 35.51 -44.34
CA ASP A 5 16.18 34.45 -43.86
C ASP A 5 15.49 34.88 -42.55
N LYS A 6 14.18 35.17 -42.63
CA LYS A 6 13.34 35.66 -41.52
C LYS A 6 13.03 34.64 -40.44
N ASN A 7 13.51 33.38 -40.58
CA ASN A 7 13.14 32.27 -39.70
C ASN A 7 14.28 31.75 -38.80
N SER A 8 15.36 32.50 -38.62
CA SER A 8 16.40 32.08 -37.69
C SER A 8 16.05 32.51 -36.26
N PHE A 9 15.57 31.57 -35.45
CA PHE A 9 15.37 31.73 -34.00
C PHE A 9 16.66 32.11 -33.23
N PHE A 10 17.82 32.01 -33.87
CA PHE A 10 19.10 32.29 -33.27
C PHE A 10 19.89 33.29 -34.09
N LYS A 11 20.05 34.51 -33.57
CA LYS A 11 20.93 35.52 -34.15
C LYS A 11 22.40 35.16 -33.78
N SER A 12 23.24 34.95 -34.77
CA SER A 12 24.67 34.74 -34.54
C SER A 12 25.40 36.08 -34.68
N ILE A 13 26.08 36.51 -33.63
CA ILE A 13 27.05 37.62 -33.65
C ILE A 13 28.39 37.02 -33.27
N GLU A 14 29.41 37.18 -34.14
CA GLU A 14 30.76 36.69 -33.94
C GLU A 14 30.90 35.19 -33.56
N GLY A 15 30.14 34.32 -34.23
CA GLY A 15 30.20 32.86 -34.00
C GLY A 15 29.54 32.34 -32.74
N THR A 16 29.00 33.21 -31.91
CA THR A 16 28.22 32.79 -30.73
C THR A 16 26.70 32.84 -31.02
N ARG A 17 26.01 31.71 -30.79
CA ARG A 17 24.54 31.65 -30.90
C ARG A 17 23.91 32.38 -29.73
N LEU A 18 23.32 33.54 -29.98
CA LEU A 18 22.59 34.31 -28.98
C LEU A 18 21.17 33.74 -28.83
N ILE A 19 20.87 33.22 -27.65
CA ILE A 19 19.53 32.75 -27.30
C ILE A 19 18.65 33.96 -27.02
N PRO A 20 17.47 34.11 -27.67
CA PRO A 20 16.55 35.21 -27.42
C PRO A 20 16.19 35.31 -25.93
N VAL A 21 16.08 36.53 -25.40
CA VAL A 21 15.74 36.74 -23.97
C VAL A 21 14.38 36.11 -23.64
N THR A 22 13.42 36.18 -24.56
CA THR A 22 12.12 35.55 -24.42
C THR A 22 12.24 34.04 -24.17
N LEU A 23 13.08 33.33 -24.93
CA LEU A 23 13.29 31.91 -24.77
C LEU A 23 13.91 31.56 -23.41
N LYS A 24 14.85 32.38 -22.93
CA LYS A 24 15.43 32.23 -21.58
C LYS A 24 14.36 32.34 -20.49
N ILE A 25 13.47 33.34 -20.60
CA ILE A 25 12.39 33.55 -19.63
C ILE A 25 11.42 32.38 -19.65
N VAL A 26 11.00 31.92 -20.84
CA VAL A 26 10.08 30.78 -20.98
C VAL A 26 10.69 29.51 -20.37
N VAL A 27 11.96 29.23 -20.63
CA VAL A 27 12.66 28.05 -20.07
C VAL A 27 12.73 28.12 -18.54
N VAL A 28 13.09 29.27 -17.98
CA VAL A 28 13.16 29.47 -16.52
C VAL A 28 11.77 29.30 -15.90
N PHE A 29 10.74 29.86 -16.52
CA PHE A 29 9.38 29.76 -16.01
C PHE A 29 8.84 28.33 -16.10
N ALA A 30 9.09 27.62 -17.21
CA ALA A 30 8.75 26.21 -17.37
C ALA A 30 9.47 25.32 -16.33
N ALA A 31 10.77 25.58 -16.08
CA ALA A 31 11.52 24.86 -15.05
C ALA A 31 10.94 25.11 -13.65
N PHE A 32 10.56 26.35 -13.33
CA PHE A 32 9.94 26.69 -12.05
C PHE A 32 8.58 26.00 -11.87
N ILE A 33 7.74 25.98 -12.91
CA ILE A 33 6.45 25.28 -12.88
C ILE A 33 6.66 23.76 -12.66
N LEU A 34 7.61 23.16 -13.36
CA LEU A 34 7.95 21.74 -13.20
C LEU A 34 8.35 21.44 -11.74
N VAL A 35 9.32 22.17 -11.21
CA VAL A 35 9.82 21.95 -9.84
C VAL A 35 8.68 22.12 -8.83
N SER A 36 7.87 23.18 -8.96
CA SER A 36 6.73 23.43 -8.07
C SER A 36 5.70 22.31 -8.12
N ASN A 37 5.31 21.87 -9.32
CA ASN A 37 4.35 20.79 -9.50
C ASN A 37 4.86 19.45 -8.99
N PHE A 38 6.13 19.10 -9.28
CA PHE A 38 6.73 17.88 -8.75
C PHE A 38 6.82 17.90 -7.23
N THR A 39 7.20 19.02 -6.64
CA THR A 39 7.26 19.18 -5.18
C THR A 39 5.88 18.99 -4.56
N THR A 40 4.86 19.66 -5.09
CA THR A 40 3.47 19.54 -4.61
C THR A 40 2.97 18.10 -4.73
N ASN A 41 3.21 17.45 -5.88
CA ASN A 41 2.79 16.09 -6.10
C ASN A 41 3.50 15.10 -5.15
N TYR A 42 4.80 15.30 -4.88
CA TYR A 42 5.55 14.52 -3.92
C TYR A 42 5.01 14.67 -2.49
N ILE A 43 4.73 15.91 -2.07
CA ILE A 43 4.14 16.20 -0.76
C ILE A 43 2.77 15.50 -0.65
N ASN A 44 1.92 15.64 -1.66
CA ASN A 44 0.62 14.97 -1.69
C ASN A 44 0.74 13.43 -1.61
N MET A 45 1.73 12.84 -2.27
CA MET A 45 2.00 11.41 -2.17
C MET A 45 2.35 10.98 -0.74
N VAL A 46 3.21 11.75 -0.05
CA VAL A 46 3.59 11.44 1.34
C VAL A 46 2.38 11.54 2.28
N PHE A 47 1.57 12.60 2.16
CA PHE A 47 0.35 12.76 2.95
C PHE A 47 -0.66 11.65 2.66
N THR A 48 -0.89 11.34 1.39
CA THR A 48 -1.81 10.27 0.98
C THR A 48 -1.36 8.93 1.54
N ARG A 49 -0.06 8.63 1.54
CA ARG A 49 0.47 7.38 2.12
C ARG A 49 0.18 7.27 3.62
N THR A 50 0.39 8.34 4.38
CA THR A 50 0.09 8.37 5.82
C THR A 50 -1.40 8.19 6.08
N TYR A 51 -2.25 8.86 5.32
CA TYR A 51 -3.70 8.72 5.40
C TYR A 51 -4.16 7.30 5.05
N MET A 52 -3.58 6.70 4.01
CA MET A 52 -3.89 5.32 3.60
C MET A 52 -3.54 4.29 4.67
N VAL A 53 -2.41 4.44 5.37
CA VAL A 53 -2.06 3.54 6.49
C VAL A 53 -3.10 3.64 7.61
N THR A 54 -3.55 4.84 7.94
CA THR A 54 -4.60 5.05 8.95
C THR A 54 -5.93 4.41 8.51
N MET A 55 -6.29 4.59 7.26
CA MET A 55 -7.50 4.03 6.67
C MET A 55 -7.47 2.50 6.63
N MET A 56 -6.32 1.93 6.24
CA MET A 56 -6.07 0.48 6.26
C MET A 56 -6.24 -0.08 7.67
N ARG A 57 -5.68 0.61 8.68
CA ARG A 57 -5.83 0.21 10.09
C ARG A 57 -7.30 0.16 10.51
N GLN A 58 -8.09 1.17 10.13
CA GLN A 58 -9.52 1.21 10.46
C GLN A 58 -10.31 0.10 9.76
N LEU A 59 -10.04 -0.15 8.48
CA LEU A 59 -10.68 -1.23 7.72
C LEU A 59 -10.34 -2.59 8.32
N LEU A 60 -9.06 -2.86 8.56
CA LEU A 60 -8.61 -4.12 9.16
C LEU A 60 -9.19 -4.32 10.56
N ALA A 61 -9.33 -3.25 11.37
CA ALA A 61 -9.94 -3.33 12.69
C ALA A 61 -11.41 -3.73 12.62
N LYS A 62 -12.15 -3.17 11.65
CA LYS A 62 -13.55 -3.55 11.39
C LYS A 62 -13.64 -5.00 10.94
N ASP A 63 -12.86 -5.38 9.92
CA ASP A 63 -12.83 -6.74 9.38
C ASP A 63 -12.47 -7.76 10.46
N LEU A 64 -11.43 -7.46 11.27
CA LEU A 64 -11.02 -8.35 12.36
C LEU A 64 -12.13 -8.52 13.40
N LYS A 65 -12.88 -7.46 13.74
CA LYS A 65 -13.99 -7.53 14.67
C LYS A 65 -15.07 -8.50 14.15
N ASP A 66 -15.43 -8.39 12.88
CA ASP A 66 -16.46 -9.24 12.27
C ASP A 66 -15.99 -10.70 12.20
N VAL A 67 -14.74 -10.92 11.80
CA VAL A 67 -14.12 -12.25 11.78
C VAL A 67 -13.99 -12.83 13.18
N TYR A 68 -13.62 -12.03 14.17
CA TYR A 68 -13.49 -12.49 15.55
C TYR A 68 -14.82 -12.99 16.14
N VAL A 69 -15.91 -12.27 15.88
CA VAL A 69 -17.27 -12.71 16.24
C VAL A 69 -17.61 -14.02 15.54
N PHE A 70 -17.31 -14.12 14.25
CA PHE A 70 -17.53 -15.34 13.49
C PHE A 70 -16.73 -16.53 14.03
N CYS A 71 -15.43 -16.33 14.34
CA CYS A 71 -14.59 -17.35 14.97
C CYS A 71 -15.17 -17.82 16.31
N ASN A 72 -15.67 -16.91 17.14
CA ASN A 72 -16.31 -17.28 18.39
C ASN A 72 -17.57 -18.11 18.18
N ASN A 73 -18.39 -17.78 17.19
CA ASN A 73 -19.57 -18.57 16.83
C ASN A 73 -19.18 -19.97 16.32
N GLN A 74 -18.12 -20.07 15.49
CA GLN A 74 -17.61 -21.35 15.03
C GLN A 74 -17.04 -22.19 16.18
N TYR A 75 -16.50 -21.56 17.23
CA TYR A 75 -16.05 -22.27 18.44
C TYR A 75 -17.25 -22.89 19.18
N GLU A 76 -18.38 -22.18 19.33
CA GLU A 76 -19.57 -22.73 19.96
C GLU A 76 -20.13 -23.93 19.14
N ILE A 77 -20.14 -23.81 17.81
CA ILE A 77 -20.53 -24.90 16.92
C ILE A 77 -19.60 -26.11 17.12
N TYR A 78 -18.29 -25.88 17.12
CA TYR A 78 -17.30 -26.93 17.39
C TYR A 78 -17.55 -27.61 18.76
N ASN A 79 -17.78 -26.81 19.79
CA ASN A 79 -18.02 -27.35 21.15
C ASN A 79 -19.26 -28.28 21.19
N TYR A 80 -20.27 -27.97 20.38
CA TYR A 80 -21.49 -28.77 20.30
C TYR A 80 -21.34 -29.98 19.38
N THR A 81 -20.74 -29.81 18.20
CA THR A 81 -20.68 -30.83 17.15
C THR A 81 -19.44 -31.74 17.23
N GLN A 82 -18.39 -31.27 17.94
CA GLN A 82 -17.03 -31.87 17.97
C GLN A 82 -16.36 -31.91 16.58
N ASP A 83 -16.89 -31.19 15.59
CA ASP A 83 -16.32 -31.05 14.24
C ASP A 83 -15.38 -29.87 14.16
N LEU A 84 -14.11 -30.09 14.58
CA LEU A 84 -13.05 -29.10 14.47
C LEU A 84 -12.76 -28.74 13.01
N LYS A 85 -12.71 -29.76 12.14
CA LYS A 85 -12.33 -29.57 10.75
C LYS A 85 -13.35 -28.70 10.01
N GLY A 86 -14.64 -29.00 10.13
CA GLY A 86 -15.69 -28.21 9.51
C GLY A 86 -15.72 -26.77 10.03
N SER A 87 -15.51 -26.55 11.33
CA SER A 87 -15.44 -25.21 11.92
C SER A 87 -14.25 -24.41 11.38
N ILE A 88 -13.08 -25.01 11.22
CA ILE A 88 -11.89 -24.38 10.63
C ILE A 88 -12.12 -24.05 9.15
N GLU A 89 -12.64 -25.00 8.37
CA GLU A 89 -12.95 -24.78 6.94
C GLU A 89 -13.95 -23.62 6.75
N ASN A 90 -14.95 -23.50 7.62
CA ASN A 90 -15.90 -22.37 7.59
C ASN A 90 -15.21 -21.03 7.87
N ILE A 91 -14.28 -20.97 8.83
CA ILE A 91 -13.51 -19.74 9.11
C ILE A 91 -12.64 -19.38 7.89
N GLU A 92 -11.92 -20.34 7.31
CA GLU A 92 -11.08 -20.10 6.13
C GLU A 92 -11.92 -19.63 4.93
N LYS A 93 -13.05 -20.26 4.68
CA LYS A 93 -13.98 -19.91 3.60
C LYS A 93 -14.56 -18.51 3.78
N LYS A 94 -14.96 -18.15 5.00
CA LYS A 94 -15.42 -16.79 5.33
C LYS A 94 -14.32 -15.76 5.05
N GLY A 95 -13.09 -16.00 5.52
CA GLY A 95 -11.94 -15.14 5.23
C GLY A 95 -11.71 -14.94 3.74
N LEU A 96 -11.65 -16.04 2.96
CA LEU A 96 -11.44 -15.97 1.52
C LEU A 96 -12.54 -15.19 0.77
N ASN A 97 -13.79 -15.30 1.22
CA ASN A 97 -14.92 -14.57 0.62
C ASN A 97 -14.87 -13.06 0.92
N ASP A 98 -14.37 -12.68 2.09
CA ASP A 98 -14.31 -11.29 2.53
C ASP A 98 -13.08 -10.54 1.96
N PHE A 99 -12.13 -11.24 1.35
CA PHE A 99 -10.93 -10.62 0.81
C PHE A 99 -11.20 -9.79 -0.44
N THR A 100 -10.88 -8.51 -0.36
CA THR A 100 -10.97 -7.58 -1.49
C THR A 100 -9.72 -7.61 -2.37
N LYS A 101 -8.55 -8.00 -1.81
CA LYS A 101 -7.26 -8.05 -2.50
C LYS A 101 -6.73 -9.48 -2.61
N THR A 102 -5.81 -9.70 -3.55
CA THR A 102 -5.29 -11.03 -3.85
C THR A 102 -4.39 -11.58 -2.76
N LYS A 103 -3.58 -10.70 -2.16
CA LYS A 103 -2.63 -11.06 -1.11
C LYS A 103 -3.18 -10.88 0.31
N SER A 104 -4.47 -10.56 0.45
CA SER A 104 -5.14 -10.53 1.76
C SER A 104 -4.97 -11.85 2.51
N THR A 105 -4.82 -11.79 3.84
CA THR A 105 -4.69 -13.00 4.65
C THR A 105 -5.42 -12.91 5.98
N LEU A 106 -5.95 -14.05 6.43
CA LEU A 106 -6.52 -14.27 7.74
C LEU A 106 -5.87 -15.49 8.35
N LEU A 107 -5.18 -15.30 9.47
CA LEU A 107 -4.40 -16.35 10.13
C LEU A 107 -4.90 -16.57 11.55
N GLY A 108 -5.01 -17.83 11.96
CA GLY A 108 -5.10 -18.25 13.35
C GLY A 108 -3.75 -18.84 13.76
N VAL A 109 -2.97 -18.10 14.55
CA VAL A 109 -1.61 -18.48 14.94
C VAL A 109 -1.58 -18.84 16.42
N LYS A 110 -1.16 -20.04 16.75
CA LYS A 110 -0.97 -20.46 18.14
C LYS A 110 0.32 -19.88 18.73
N PRO A 111 0.45 -19.83 20.07
CA PRO A 111 1.65 -19.34 20.74
C PRO A 111 2.95 -20.08 20.35
N ASP A 112 2.85 -21.31 19.90
CA ASP A 112 3.97 -22.11 19.40
C ASP A 112 4.35 -21.82 17.94
N GLY A 113 3.58 -20.96 17.26
CA GLY A 113 3.76 -20.60 15.85
C GLY A 113 3.08 -21.53 14.86
N SER A 114 2.40 -22.60 15.31
CA SER A 114 1.60 -23.43 14.43
C SER A 114 0.32 -22.73 13.99
N PHE A 115 -0.16 -23.03 12.79
CA PHE A 115 -1.42 -22.49 12.31
C PHE A 115 -2.61 -23.32 12.82
N LEU A 116 -3.59 -22.65 13.38
CA LEU A 116 -4.90 -23.20 13.63
C LEU A 116 -5.72 -23.22 12.34
N PHE A 117 -5.69 -22.09 11.61
CA PHE A 117 -6.27 -21.91 10.28
C PHE A 117 -5.46 -20.90 9.47
N GLN A 118 -5.60 -20.97 8.15
CA GLN A 118 -4.92 -20.08 7.22
C GLN A 118 -5.80 -19.86 5.99
N ALA A 119 -6.50 -18.73 5.96
CA ALA A 119 -7.18 -18.25 4.77
C ALA A 119 -6.24 -17.32 4.01
N SER A 120 -5.82 -17.74 2.82
CA SER A 120 -4.99 -16.96 1.90
C SER A 120 -5.18 -17.54 0.50
N ARG A 121 -5.16 -16.70 -0.51
CA ARG A 121 -5.14 -17.12 -1.92
C ARG A 121 -3.72 -17.51 -2.38
N LEU A 122 -2.71 -17.27 -1.54
CA LEU A 122 -1.33 -17.65 -1.76
C LEU A 122 -1.07 -19.08 -1.23
N LYS A 123 0.16 -19.58 -1.51
CA LYS A 123 0.59 -20.89 -1.02
C LYS A 123 0.50 -20.95 0.50
N ARG A 124 -0.02 -22.04 1.03
CA ARG A 124 -0.05 -22.31 2.48
C ARG A 124 1.37 -22.44 3.00
N ALA A 125 1.60 -21.87 4.18
CA ALA A 125 2.85 -22.04 4.91
C ALA A 125 2.66 -23.07 6.02
N ASP A 126 3.72 -23.79 6.38
CA ASP A 126 3.67 -24.83 7.40
C ASP A 126 3.62 -24.24 8.83
N SER A 127 4.26 -23.09 9.03
CA SER A 127 4.30 -22.39 10.32
C SER A 127 4.50 -20.90 10.14
N PHE A 128 4.21 -20.14 11.18
CA PHE A 128 4.45 -18.70 11.24
C PHE A 128 5.95 -18.41 11.40
N ALA A 129 6.60 -18.12 10.27
CA ALA A 129 8.06 -18.03 10.18
C ALA A 129 8.68 -16.84 10.92
N ASP A 130 7.94 -15.74 11.15
CA ASP A 130 8.44 -14.55 11.81
C ASP A 130 8.50 -14.73 13.33
N LYS A 131 9.58 -15.36 13.79
CA LYS A 131 9.83 -15.63 15.22
C LYS A 131 9.87 -14.38 16.08
N LYS A 132 10.33 -13.24 15.53
CA LYS A 132 10.39 -11.96 16.27
C LYS A 132 9.00 -11.43 16.56
N THR A 133 8.13 -11.45 15.57
CA THR A 133 6.73 -11.06 15.74
C THR A 133 5.98 -12.01 16.66
N LEU A 134 6.21 -13.32 16.54
CA LEU A 134 5.62 -14.32 17.43
C LEU A 134 6.04 -14.09 18.91
N ALA A 135 7.31 -13.82 19.16
CA ALA A 135 7.80 -13.51 20.50
C ALA A 135 7.10 -12.26 21.09
N ARG A 136 6.89 -11.20 20.26
CA ARG A 136 6.16 -9.98 20.68
C ARG A 136 4.69 -10.27 21.00
N LEU A 137 4.02 -11.10 20.22
CA LEU A 137 2.64 -11.53 20.48
C LEU A 137 2.53 -12.25 21.82
N ASN A 138 3.45 -13.19 22.08
CA ASN A 138 3.48 -13.95 23.33
C ASN A 138 3.83 -13.07 24.55
N GLU A 139 4.76 -12.14 24.41
CA GLU A 139 5.07 -11.13 25.45
C GLU A 139 3.86 -10.25 25.75
N GLY A 140 3.15 -9.79 24.71
CA GLY A 140 1.92 -9.02 24.83
C GLY A 140 0.85 -9.78 25.60
N MET A 141 0.66 -11.06 25.29
CA MET A 141 -0.27 -11.93 26.01
C MET A 141 0.09 -12.01 27.51
N GLY A 142 1.37 -12.15 27.86
CA GLY A 142 1.83 -12.14 29.25
C GLY A 142 1.58 -10.81 29.99
N LYS A 143 1.51 -9.70 29.24
CA LYS A 143 1.20 -8.36 29.75
C LYS A 143 -0.30 -8.00 29.64
N ASN A 144 -1.16 -8.95 29.34
CA ASN A 144 -2.61 -8.76 29.13
C ASN A 144 -2.97 -7.85 27.94
N VAL A 145 -2.07 -7.70 26.97
CA VAL A 145 -2.33 -6.99 25.71
C VAL A 145 -2.90 -7.99 24.70
N GLN A 146 -4.22 -8.00 24.57
CA GLN A 146 -4.94 -9.00 23.79
C GLN A 146 -5.16 -8.61 22.33
N GLU A 147 -4.99 -7.34 21.98
CA GLU A 147 -5.17 -6.84 20.60
C GLU A 147 -4.16 -5.74 20.27
N GLY A 148 -3.87 -5.58 18.99
CA GLY A 148 -2.95 -4.55 18.54
C GLY A 148 -2.66 -4.61 17.04
N VAL A 149 -1.72 -3.76 16.64
CA VAL A 149 -1.20 -3.69 15.28
C VAL A 149 0.11 -4.44 15.21
N LEU A 150 0.32 -5.13 14.11
CA LEU A 150 1.60 -5.80 13.85
C LEU A 150 2.04 -5.63 12.39
N GLU A 151 3.35 -5.66 12.24
CA GLU A 151 4.02 -5.80 10.96
C GLU A 151 4.82 -7.07 11.01
N PHE A 152 4.69 -7.90 9.97
CA PHE A 152 5.35 -9.20 9.92
C PHE A 152 5.64 -9.62 8.49
N ARG A 153 6.54 -10.59 8.35
CA ARG A 153 6.85 -11.19 7.07
C ARG A 153 6.16 -12.55 6.94
N PHE A 154 5.42 -12.71 5.83
CA PHE A 154 4.72 -13.93 5.51
C PHE A 154 4.89 -14.25 4.03
N ASN A 155 5.28 -15.48 3.67
CA ASN A 155 5.57 -15.90 2.29
C ASN A 155 6.54 -14.95 1.55
N ASN A 156 7.57 -14.45 2.23
CA ASN A 156 8.56 -13.48 1.71
C ASN A 156 8.02 -12.07 1.40
N GLU A 157 6.79 -11.77 1.77
CA GLU A 157 6.16 -10.46 1.59
C GLU A 157 5.97 -9.78 2.94
N ASP A 158 5.99 -8.44 2.93
CA ASP A 158 5.78 -7.64 4.14
C ASP A 158 4.30 -7.31 4.32
N TYR A 159 3.75 -7.69 5.46
CA TYR A 159 2.36 -7.51 5.82
C TYR A 159 2.18 -6.46 6.90
N PHE A 160 1.07 -5.73 6.81
CA PHE A 160 0.52 -4.93 7.88
C PHE A 160 -0.79 -5.56 8.33
N GLY A 161 -0.93 -5.83 9.63
CA GLY A 161 -2.09 -6.50 10.17
C GLY A 161 -2.52 -5.98 11.53
N ILE A 162 -3.70 -6.43 11.91
CA ILE A 162 -4.24 -6.27 13.25
C ILE A 162 -4.51 -7.66 13.79
N TYR A 163 -4.22 -7.86 15.07
CA TYR A 163 -4.46 -9.11 15.75
C TYR A 163 -5.35 -8.94 16.97
N LYS A 164 -6.03 -10.04 17.31
CA LYS A 164 -6.71 -10.21 18.59
C LYS A 164 -6.54 -11.64 19.08
N TYR A 165 -6.16 -11.80 20.36
CA TYR A 165 -6.06 -13.11 20.97
C TYR A 165 -7.44 -13.66 21.27
N SER A 166 -7.69 -14.92 20.92
CA SER A 166 -8.88 -15.66 21.27
C SER A 166 -8.56 -16.71 22.33
N PRO A 167 -8.97 -16.50 23.60
CA PRO A 167 -8.79 -17.50 24.64
C PRO A 167 -9.50 -18.83 24.33
N LYS A 168 -10.65 -18.78 23.65
CA LYS A 168 -11.43 -19.94 23.26
C LYS A 168 -10.64 -20.84 22.32
N TRP A 169 -10.02 -20.28 21.31
CA TRP A 169 -9.21 -20.99 20.33
C TRP A 169 -7.74 -21.20 20.76
N GLY A 170 -7.28 -20.51 21.82
CA GLY A 170 -5.88 -20.51 22.24
C GLY A 170 -4.95 -19.98 21.14
N ALA A 171 -5.42 -19.01 20.34
CA ALA A 171 -4.71 -18.53 19.15
C ALA A 171 -4.89 -17.02 18.93
N PHE A 172 -3.90 -16.40 18.29
CA PHE A 172 -3.99 -15.06 17.77
C PHE A 172 -4.72 -15.08 16.43
N ILE A 173 -5.82 -14.38 16.32
CA ILE A 173 -6.53 -14.17 15.06
C ILE A 173 -5.95 -12.90 14.45
N ILE A 174 -5.34 -13.03 13.27
CA ILE A 174 -4.62 -11.96 12.58
C ILE A 174 -5.29 -11.72 11.24
N ARG A 175 -5.75 -10.49 11.00
CA ARG A 175 -6.22 -10.02 9.70
C ARG A 175 -5.19 -9.05 9.13
N ALA A 176 -4.66 -9.32 7.93
CA ALA A 176 -3.57 -8.56 7.36
C ALA A 176 -3.68 -8.38 5.84
N GLU A 177 -3.07 -7.29 5.37
CA GLU A 177 -2.89 -6.96 3.97
C GLU A 177 -1.41 -6.82 3.63
N GLU A 178 -1.03 -7.19 2.43
CA GLU A 178 0.33 -7.01 1.94
C GLU A 178 0.57 -5.53 1.62
N LYS A 179 1.72 -5.00 2.08
CA LYS A 179 2.03 -3.57 2.02
C LYS A 179 2.17 -3.02 0.61
N ASP A 180 2.76 -3.78 -0.30
CA ASP A 180 3.02 -3.32 -1.65
C ASP A 180 1.77 -3.34 -2.52
N GLU A 181 0.92 -4.38 -2.38
CA GLU A 181 -0.37 -4.44 -3.07
C GLU A 181 -1.30 -3.29 -2.61
N PHE A 182 -1.25 -2.97 -1.31
CA PHE A 182 -2.02 -1.85 -0.77
C PHE A 182 -1.54 -0.49 -1.32
N ASN A 183 -0.23 -0.32 -1.48
CA ASN A 183 0.37 0.92 -1.98
C ASN A 183 0.38 1.03 -3.52
N GLU A 184 0.06 -0.04 -4.25
CA GLU A 184 0.15 -0.08 -5.71
C GLU A 184 -0.77 0.96 -6.37
N ASP A 185 -2.00 1.07 -5.91
CA ASP A 185 -2.96 2.05 -6.42
C ASP A 185 -2.45 3.48 -6.25
N SER A 186 -1.88 3.79 -5.09
CA SER A 186 -1.28 5.10 -4.80
C SER A 186 -0.09 5.41 -5.71
N ARG A 187 0.79 4.43 -5.94
CA ARG A 187 1.94 4.55 -6.85
C ARG A 187 1.49 4.75 -8.30
N ARG A 188 0.44 4.05 -8.73
CA ARG A 188 -0.13 4.18 -10.08
C ARG A 188 -0.69 5.60 -10.30
N VAL A 189 -1.48 6.10 -9.36
CA VAL A 189 -2.02 7.47 -9.42
C VAL A 189 -0.90 8.50 -9.47
N PHE A 190 0.09 8.40 -8.58
CA PHE A 190 1.25 9.30 -8.56
C PHE A 190 1.98 9.31 -9.91
N ARG A 191 2.27 8.14 -10.47
CA ARG A 191 2.95 8.02 -11.78
C ARG A 191 2.14 8.67 -12.90
N ASN A 192 0.84 8.40 -12.96
CA ASN A 192 -0.02 8.94 -14.00
C ASN A 192 -0.13 10.46 -13.91
N VAL A 193 -0.32 11.01 -12.71
CA VAL A 193 -0.36 12.45 -12.47
C VAL A 193 0.96 13.10 -12.85
N SER A 194 2.10 12.51 -12.50
CA SER A 194 3.43 13.02 -12.86
C SER A 194 3.64 13.07 -14.37
N ILE A 195 3.18 12.06 -15.12
CA ILE A 195 3.25 12.03 -16.59
C ILE A 195 2.38 13.14 -17.19
N ILE A 196 1.15 13.32 -16.69
CA ILE A 196 0.25 14.38 -17.17
C ILE A 196 0.86 15.76 -16.93
N ILE A 197 1.42 16.02 -15.75
CA ILE A 197 2.09 17.29 -15.43
C ILE A 197 3.27 17.53 -16.39
N LEU A 198 4.09 16.50 -16.65
CA LEU A 198 5.21 16.62 -17.57
C LEU A 198 4.74 16.99 -18.98
N LEU A 199 3.72 16.29 -19.50
CA LEU A 199 3.16 16.56 -20.84
C LEU A 199 2.60 17.99 -20.94
N LEU A 200 1.80 18.42 -19.96
CA LEU A 200 1.25 19.77 -19.93
C LEU A 200 2.34 20.84 -19.91
N THR A 201 3.40 20.64 -19.12
CA THR A 201 4.51 21.59 -19.05
C THR A 201 5.25 21.68 -20.38
N VAL A 202 5.47 20.56 -21.08
CA VAL A 202 6.08 20.55 -22.41
C VAL A 202 5.19 21.31 -23.42
N ILE A 203 3.88 21.05 -23.42
CA ILE A 203 2.93 21.74 -24.31
C ILE A 203 2.94 23.25 -24.03
N CYS A 204 2.85 23.66 -22.77
CA CYS A 204 2.90 25.08 -22.39
C CYS A 204 4.24 25.73 -22.79
N GLY A 205 5.34 25.00 -22.63
CA GLY A 205 6.67 25.48 -23.08
C GLY A 205 6.75 25.71 -24.60
N VAL A 206 6.23 24.76 -25.37
CA VAL A 206 6.18 24.87 -26.84
C VAL A 206 5.30 26.06 -27.26
N VAL A 207 4.07 26.17 -26.72
CA VAL A 207 3.18 27.28 -27.03
C VAL A 207 3.82 28.62 -26.66
N GLY A 208 4.46 28.72 -25.48
CA GLY A 208 5.12 29.97 -25.06
C GLY A 208 6.34 30.36 -25.87
N VAL A 209 6.90 29.48 -26.67
CA VAL A 209 7.98 29.77 -27.64
C VAL A 209 7.41 30.33 -28.97
N TYR A 210 6.20 29.88 -29.35
CA TYR A 210 5.58 30.27 -30.64
C TYR A 210 4.67 31.50 -30.54
N VAL A 211 4.26 31.91 -29.34
CA VAL A 211 3.52 33.13 -29.07
C VAL A 211 4.47 34.29 -28.70
#